data_db61986a76d626e329b4d1b6220ddf31
#
_entry.id   db61986a76d626e329b4d1b6220ddf31
#
_cell.length_a   1.000
_cell.length_b   1.000
_cell.length_c   1.000
_cell.angle_alpha   90.00
_cell.angle_beta   90.00
_cell.angle_gamma   90.00
#
_symmetry.space_group_name_H-M   'P 1'
#
loop_
_entity.id
_entity.type
_entity.pdbx_description
1 polymer ?
#
loop_
_entity_poly.entity_id
_entity_poly.type
_entity_poly.pdbx_seq_one_letter_code
_entity_poly.pdbx_strand_id
1 'polypeptide(L)'
;SKDNTYELLQKCAATRPLLVPLDKPNGGHGPTVLYGYRYAIRQKADYIFQTDSDGQTNPDEFEPFWNQRGRYDAIIGSRAVRGDGKSRKFVENVVCFLLRMIFGVKVSDANAPYRLMKSSLVAKYIDKLPEDFNIPNIMFTTYFVHYKEKVQFIDITFKPRQGGTNSINVKKIVKIGWKAVKDFYKLKKEL
;
A
#
# COMPACT_ATOMS: atom_id res chain seq x y z
N SER A 1 6.87 -13.77 -9.22
CA SER A 1 8.00 -14.29 -8.46
C SER A 1 8.95 -15.08 -9.37
N LYS A 2 10.20 -15.27 -8.94
CA LYS A 2 11.17 -16.15 -9.62
C LYS A 2 11.22 -17.53 -8.96
N ASP A 3 10.41 -17.73 -7.94
CA ASP A 3 10.25 -18.97 -7.17
C ASP A 3 8.92 -19.65 -7.50
N ASN A 4 8.64 -20.77 -6.90
CA ASN A 4 7.42 -21.58 -7.09
C ASN A 4 6.20 -21.06 -6.31
N THR A 5 6.17 -19.77 -5.91
CA THR A 5 5.05 -19.18 -5.14
C THR A 5 3.73 -19.32 -5.88
N TYR A 6 3.70 -19.09 -7.20
CA TYR A 6 2.47 -19.18 -7.98
C TYR A 6 1.90 -20.62 -8.01
N GLU A 7 2.77 -21.62 -8.23
CA GLU A 7 2.36 -23.04 -8.20
C GLU A 7 1.80 -23.45 -6.84
N LEU A 8 2.41 -22.98 -5.76
CA LEU A 8 1.91 -23.22 -4.40
C LEU A 8 0.53 -22.57 -4.18
N LEU A 9 0.34 -21.34 -4.67
CA LEU A 9 -0.96 -20.66 -4.59
C LEU A 9 -2.03 -21.40 -5.39
N GLN A 10 -1.70 -21.94 -6.59
CA GLN A 10 -2.63 -22.75 -7.38
C GLN A 10 -3.05 -24.02 -6.64
N LYS A 11 -2.09 -24.73 -6.00
CA LYS A 11 -2.40 -25.89 -5.17
C LYS A 11 -3.32 -25.54 -4.00
N CYS A 12 -3.06 -24.42 -3.33
CA CYS A 12 -3.93 -23.93 -2.25
C CYS A 12 -5.34 -23.57 -2.76
N ALA A 13 -5.44 -22.96 -3.94
CA ALA A 13 -6.73 -22.59 -4.54
C ALA A 13 -7.61 -23.78 -4.88
N ALA A 14 -7.02 -24.94 -5.18
CA ALA A 14 -7.78 -26.15 -5.47
C ALA A 14 -8.72 -26.58 -4.31
N THR A 15 -8.38 -26.22 -3.07
CA THR A 15 -9.18 -26.53 -1.87
C THR A 15 -9.81 -25.29 -1.23
N ARG A 16 -9.58 -24.11 -1.80
CA ARG A 16 -10.04 -22.82 -1.25
C ARG A 16 -10.67 -21.97 -2.37
N PRO A 17 -11.96 -22.11 -2.63
CA PRO A 17 -12.63 -21.47 -3.78
C PRO A 17 -12.59 -19.95 -3.78
N LEU A 18 -12.38 -19.32 -2.62
CA LEU A 18 -12.23 -17.86 -2.50
C LEU A 18 -10.79 -17.37 -2.80
N LEU A 19 -9.82 -18.27 -2.91
CA LEU A 19 -8.45 -17.92 -3.26
C LEU A 19 -8.28 -17.89 -4.77
N VAL A 20 -7.98 -16.71 -5.31
CA VAL A 20 -7.74 -16.49 -6.74
C VAL A 20 -6.27 -16.14 -6.95
N PRO A 21 -5.42 -17.09 -7.35
CA PRO A 21 -4.03 -16.82 -7.69
C PRO A 21 -3.95 -15.99 -8.98
N LEU A 22 -3.29 -14.84 -8.91
CA LEU A 22 -3.09 -13.96 -10.07
C LEU A 22 -1.62 -14.06 -10.52
N ASP A 23 -1.41 -14.42 -11.75
CA ASP A 23 -0.09 -14.41 -12.39
C ASP A 23 0.11 -13.14 -13.23
N LYS A 24 1.31 -12.58 -13.17
CA LYS A 24 1.74 -11.45 -13.98
C LYS A 24 3.26 -11.39 -14.07
N PRO A 25 3.83 -10.80 -15.14
CA PRO A 25 5.26 -10.49 -15.18
C PRO A 25 5.71 -9.67 -13.96
N ASN A 26 6.88 -10.00 -13.40
CA ASN A 26 7.40 -9.32 -12.22
C ASN A 26 7.80 -7.88 -12.57
N GLY A 27 7.03 -6.92 -12.13
CA GLY A 27 7.30 -5.48 -12.24
C GLY A 27 7.63 -4.81 -10.89
N GLY A 28 7.78 -5.59 -9.80
CA GLY A 28 8.00 -5.08 -8.45
C GLY A 28 6.70 -4.91 -7.65
N HIS A 29 6.83 -4.37 -6.43
CA HIS A 29 5.73 -4.26 -5.47
C HIS A 29 4.62 -3.33 -5.96
N GLY A 30 4.95 -2.11 -6.37
CA GLY A 30 3.95 -1.11 -6.78
C GLY A 30 3.06 -1.56 -7.93
N PRO A 31 3.62 -1.98 -9.08
CA PRO A 31 2.84 -2.55 -10.19
C PRO A 31 1.99 -3.76 -9.79
N THR A 32 2.43 -4.54 -8.80
CA THR A 32 1.66 -5.68 -8.30
C THR A 32 0.44 -5.23 -7.51
N VAL A 33 0.60 -4.22 -6.65
CA VAL A 33 -0.52 -3.61 -5.92
C VAL A 33 -1.54 -3.00 -6.88
N LEU A 34 -1.09 -2.20 -7.85
CA LEU A 34 -1.98 -1.59 -8.85
C LEU A 34 -2.73 -2.65 -9.68
N TYR A 35 -2.05 -3.73 -10.06
CA TYR A 35 -2.67 -4.84 -10.77
C TYR A 35 -3.78 -5.50 -9.94
N GLY A 36 -3.52 -5.75 -8.65
CA GLY A 36 -4.52 -6.31 -7.72
C GLY A 36 -5.73 -5.37 -7.55
N TYR A 37 -5.50 -4.06 -7.45
CA TYR A 37 -6.60 -3.09 -7.36
C TYR A 37 -7.45 -3.07 -8.63
N ARG A 38 -6.83 -3.02 -9.82
CA ARG A 38 -7.56 -3.10 -11.09
C ARG A 38 -8.34 -4.40 -11.23
N TYR A 39 -7.78 -5.51 -10.76
CA TYR A 39 -8.48 -6.79 -10.73
C TYR A 39 -9.73 -6.71 -9.85
N ALA A 40 -9.62 -6.26 -8.60
CA ALA A 40 -10.74 -6.15 -7.68
C ALA A 40 -11.86 -5.22 -8.21
N ILE A 41 -11.49 -4.08 -8.83
CA ILE A 41 -12.43 -3.16 -9.47
C ILE A 41 -13.17 -3.86 -10.62
N ARG A 42 -12.47 -4.61 -11.48
CA ARG A 42 -13.10 -5.37 -12.57
C ARG A 42 -14.05 -6.46 -12.06
N GLN A 43 -13.74 -7.05 -10.90
CA GLN A 43 -14.63 -8.00 -10.23
C GLN A 43 -15.80 -7.34 -9.49
N LYS A 44 -15.94 -6.02 -9.57
CA LYS A 44 -17.00 -5.23 -8.93
C LYS A 44 -17.04 -5.42 -7.40
N ALA A 45 -15.88 -5.62 -6.78
CA ALA A 45 -15.78 -5.66 -5.33
C ALA A 45 -16.20 -4.31 -4.73
N ASP A 46 -16.97 -4.31 -3.65
CA ASP A 46 -17.39 -3.08 -2.96
C ASP A 46 -16.22 -2.45 -2.19
N TYR A 47 -15.38 -3.30 -1.61
CA TYR A 47 -14.22 -2.90 -0.82
C TYR A 47 -12.96 -3.66 -1.26
N ILE A 48 -11.83 -3.00 -1.12
CA ILE A 48 -10.50 -3.57 -1.34
C ILE A 48 -9.75 -3.51 -0.01
N PHE A 49 -9.34 -4.66 0.49
CA PHE A 49 -8.41 -4.74 1.61
C PHE A 49 -7.03 -5.17 1.10
N GLN A 50 -6.02 -4.37 1.42
CA GLN A 50 -4.62 -4.67 1.09
C GLN A 50 -3.86 -5.02 2.36
N THR A 51 -3.05 -6.06 2.28
CA THR A 51 -2.02 -6.39 3.27
C THR A 51 -0.83 -7.06 2.58
N ASP A 52 0.35 -6.94 3.18
CA ASP A 52 1.54 -7.67 2.74
C ASP A 52 1.54 -9.09 3.33
N SER A 53 2.13 -10.04 2.60
CA SER A 53 2.16 -11.47 2.97
C SER A 53 3.44 -11.88 3.72
N ASP A 54 4.17 -10.94 4.33
CA ASP A 54 5.45 -11.18 5.00
C ASP A 54 5.34 -11.41 6.53
N GLY A 55 4.10 -11.53 7.01
CA GLY A 55 3.79 -11.81 8.41
C GLY A 55 4.03 -10.63 9.38
N GLN A 56 4.26 -9.43 8.87
CA GLN A 56 4.50 -8.26 9.72
C GLN A 56 3.21 -7.66 10.29
N THR A 57 2.09 -7.80 9.59
CA THR A 57 0.76 -7.33 10.04
C THR A 57 0.01 -8.43 10.79
N ASN A 58 -0.88 -8.04 11.72
CA ASN A 58 -1.72 -8.98 12.45
C ASN A 58 -3.11 -9.09 11.79
N PRO A 59 -3.52 -10.27 11.28
CA PRO A 59 -4.85 -10.45 10.69
C PRO A 59 -6.01 -10.17 11.66
N ASP A 60 -5.83 -10.41 12.96
CA ASP A 60 -6.86 -10.21 13.98
C ASP A 60 -7.25 -8.73 14.15
N GLU A 61 -6.42 -7.81 13.67
CA GLU A 61 -6.70 -6.37 13.67
C GLU A 61 -7.62 -5.92 12.53
N PHE A 62 -8.11 -6.84 11.68
CA PHE A 62 -8.99 -6.50 10.55
C PHE A 62 -10.38 -6.06 11.00
N GLU A 63 -10.92 -6.65 12.04
CA GLU A 63 -12.30 -6.41 12.46
C GLU A 63 -12.62 -4.93 12.78
N PRO A 64 -11.78 -4.17 13.49
CA PRO A 64 -11.96 -2.73 13.69
C PRO A 64 -12.04 -1.92 12.40
N PHE A 65 -11.33 -2.34 11.33
CA PHE A 65 -11.40 -1.71 10.01
C PHE A 65 -12.75 -2.01 9.35
N TRP A 66 -13.16 -3.28 9.37
CA TRP A 66 -14.40 -3.70 8.76
C TRP A 66 -15.62 -3.05 9.40
N ASN A 67 -15.65 -2.92 10.72
CA ASN A 67 -16.75 -2.32 11.45
C ASN A 67 -16.94 -0.82 11.18
N GLN A 68 -15.91 -0.14 10.70
CA GLN A 68 -15.95 1.28 10.36
C GLN A 68 -16.10 1.57 8.86
N ARG A 69 -16.18 0.55 8.00
CA ARG A 69 -16.20 0.68 6.53
C ARG A 69 -17.30 1.58 5.98
N GLY A 70 -18.44 1.65 6.65
CA GLY A 70 -19.56 2.49 6.25
C GLY A 70 -19.37 3.98 6.57
N ARG A 71 -18.48 4.31 7.50
CA ARG A 71 -18.23 5.69 7.96
C ARG A 71 -17.14 6.39 7.16
N TYR A 72 -16.18 5.65 6.64
CA TYR A 72 -15.00 6.17 5.95
C TYR A 72 -14.89 5.61 4.54
N ASP A 73 -14.23 6.37 3.66
CA ASP A 73 -13.94 5.93 2.30
C ASP A 73 -12.64 5.11 2.24
N ALA A 74 -11.71 5.41 3.17
CA ALA A 74 -10.51 4.62 3.40
C ALA A 74 -10.16 4.56 4.88
N ILE A 75 -9.69 3.40 5.34
CA ILE A 75 -9.17 3.17 6.69
C ILE A 75 -7.76 2.61 6.53
N ILE A 76 -6.77 3.31 7.06
CA ILE A 76 -5.34 3.03 6.84
C ILE A 76 -4.69 2.71 8.19
N GLY A 77 -3.99 1.59 8.26
CA GLY A 77 -3.21 1.21 9.43
C GLY A 77 -2.00 2.13 9.61
N SER A 78 -1.86 2.71 10.80
CA SER A 78 -0.69 3.50 11.18
C SER A 78 0.27 2.63 12.00
N ARG A 79 1.51 2.53 11.55
CA ARG A 79 2.55 1.75 12.23
C ARG A 79 3.19 2.58 13.35
N ALA A 80 2.41 2.90 14.38
CA ALA A 80 2.86 3.73 15.51
C ALA A 80 4.06 3.08 16.23
N VAL A 81 3.98 1.76 16.45
CA VAL A 81 5.08 0.95 16.98
C VAL A 81 5.60 0.03 15.88
N ARG A 82 6.86 0.22 15.47
CA ARG A 82 7.48 -0.51 14.36
C ARG A 82 8.56 -1.45 14.88
N GLY A 83 8.41 -2.74 14.56
CA GLY A 83 9.42 -3.76 14.79
C GLY A 83 10.53 -3.82 13.72
N ASP A 84 10.45 -3.00 12.67
CA ASP A 84 11.34 -3.05 11.49
C ASP A 84 12.53 -2.07 11.54
N GLY A 85 12.72 -1.38 12.67
CA GLY A 85 13.93 -0.62 12.99
C GLY A 85 13.84 0.90 12.77
N LYS A 86 14.75 1.62 13.46
CA LYS A 86 14.79 3.11 13.50
C LYS A 86 15.05 3.75 12.13
N SER A 87 15.85 3.10 11.28
CA SER A 87 16.17 3.61 9.94
C SER A 87 14.94 3.71 9.02
N ARG A 88 14.03 2.75 9.09
CA ARG A 88 12.79 2.78 8.31
C ARG A 88 11.82 3.84 8.83
N LYS A 89 11.75 4.03 10.15
CA LYS A 89 10.98 5.12 10.74
C LYS A 89 11.50 6.49 10.29
N PHE A 90 12.82 6.65 10.22
CA PHE A 90 13.43 7.89 9.70
C PHE A 90 13.04 8.13 8.23
N VAL A 91 13.14 7.12 7.36
CA VAL A 91 12.72 7.24 5.96
C VAL A 91 11.25 7.63 5.83
N GLU A 92 10.37 7.01 6.62
CA GLU A 92 8.94 7.36 6.65
C GLU A 92 8.72 8.82 7.05
N ASN A 93 9.40 9.30 8.09
CA ASN A 93 9.31 10.69 8.52
C ASN A 93 9.76 11.66 7.41
N VAL A 94 10.84 11.33 6.69
CA VAL A 94 11.30 12.13 5.53
C VAL A 94 10.24 12.15 4.43
N VAL A 95 9.64 11.01 4.12
CA VAL A 95 8.55 10.93 3.13
C VAL A 95 7.36 11.78 3.56
N CYS A 96 6.88 11.65 4.79
CA CYS A 96 5.77 12.44 5.31
C CYS A 96 6.08 13.96 5.28
N PHE A 97 7.31 14.34 5.60
CA PHE A 97 7.77 15.73 5.48
C PHE A 97 7.73 16.23 4.03
N LEU A 98 8.25 15.45 3.07
CA LEU A 98 8.20 15.80 1.64
C LEU A 98 6.76 15.92 1.13
N LEU A 99 5.86 15.03 1.52
CA LEU A 99 4.45 15.11 1.16
C LEU A 99 3.79 16.38 1.70
N ARG A 100 4.14 16.78 2.92
CA ARG A 100 3.67 18.03 3.50
C ARG A 100 4.18 19.26 2.71
N MET A 101 5.45 19.27 2.33
CA MET A 101 6.05 20.37 1.57
C MET A 101 5.54 20.45 0.13
N ILE A 102 5.38 19.30 -0.53
CA ILE A 102 5.02 19.27 -1.95
C ILE A 102 3.51 19.39 -2.14
N PHE A 103 2.70 18.66 -1.38
CA PHE A 103 1.26 18.55 -1.55
C PHE A 103 0.43 19.25 -0.47
N GLY A 104 1.06 19.76 0.59
CA GLY A 104 0.37 20.37 1.71
C GLY A 104 -0.37 19.36 2.62
N VAL A 105 -0.12 18.07 2.49
CA VAL A 105 -0.83 17.02 3.23
C VAL A 105 -0.07 16.60 4.49
N LYS A 106 -0.80 16.37 5.58
CA LYS A 106 -0.26 15.83 6.83
C LYS A 106 -0.78 14.42 7.03
N VAL A 107 0.11 13.44 7.04
CA VAL A 107 -0.20 12.01 7.22
C VAL A 107 0.71 11.40 8.28
N SER A 108 0.21 10.43 9.04
CA SER A 108 0.99 9.73 10.08
C SER A 108 1.85 8.61 9.50
N ASP A 109 1.34 7.89 8.51
CA ASP A 109 2.02 6.81 7.79
C ASP A 109 1.49 6.76 6.35
N ALA A 110 2.30 7.24 5.41
CA ALA A 110 1.90 7.31 4.02
C ALA A 110 1.96 5.96 3.30
N ASN A 111 2.87 5.09 3.73
CA ASN A 111 3.18 3.83 3.02
C ASN A 111 2.72 2.58 3.78
N ALA A 112 1.74 2.72 4.67
CA ALA A 112 1.20 1.57 5.40
C ALA A 112 0.58 0.53 4.44
N PRO A 113 0.93 -0.75 4.57
CA PRO A 113 0.41 -1.79 3.69
C PRO A 113 -0.93 -2.38 4.14
N TYR A 114 -1.46 -1.98 5.29
CA TYR A 114 -2.70 -2.49 5.87
C TYR A 114 -3.80 -1.45 5.69
N ARG A 115 -4.66 -1.64 4.69
CA ARG A 115 -5.65 -0.64 4.34
C ARG A 115 -6.93 -1.24 3.78
N LEU A 116 -8.07 -0.73 4.25
CA LEU A 116 -9.39 -1.04 3.74
C LEU A 116 -9.94 0.20 3.02
N MET A 117 -10.34 0.06 1.77
CA MET A 117 -10.77 1.17 0.92
C MET A 117 -12.02 0.79 0.14
N LYS A 118 -12.92 1.74 -0.09
CA LYS A 118 -14.00 1.56 -1.08
C LYS A 118 -13.39 1.41 -2.48
N SER A 119 -13.87 0.44 -3.24
CA SER A 119 -13.40 0.26 -4.63
C SER A 119 -13.66 1.49 -5.50
N SER A 120 -14.76 2.18 -5.28
CA SER A 120 -15.08 3.44 -5.96
C SER A 120 -14.04 4.54 -5.70
N LEU A 121 -13.53 4.63 -4.47
CA LEU A 121 -12.47 5.56 -4.13
C LEU A 121 -11.15 5.21 -4.85
N VAL A 122 -10.78 3.93 -4.87
CA VAL A 122 -9.58 3.47 -5.58
C VAL A 122 -9.72 3.73 -7.08
N ALA A 123 -10.89 3.40 -7.66
CA ALA A 123 -11.18 3.64 -9.08
C ALA A 123 -11.06 5.12 -9.47
N LYS A 124 -11.47 6.04 -8.59
CA LYS A 124 -11.37 7.50 -8.81
C LYS A 124 -9.93 7.98 -9.05
N TYR A 125 -8.95 7.31 -8.45
CA TYR A 125 -7.56 7.80 -8.46
C TYR A 125 -6.56 6.88 -9.16
N ILE A 126 -6.92 5.61 -9.46
CA ILE A 126 -5.96 4.63 -9.96
C ILE A 126 -5.36 5.01 -11.30
N ASP A 127 -6.12 5.67 -12.16
CA ASP A 127 -5.67 6.07 -13.50
C ASP A 127 -4.84 7.36 -13.52
N LYS A 128 -4.73 8.04 -12.36
CA LYS A 128 -3.76 9.13 -12.16
C LYS A 128 -2.33 8.61 -11.97
N LEU A 129 -2.14 7.30 -11.76
CA LEU A 129 -0.84 6.68 -11.56
C LEU A 129 -0.44 5.84 -12.77
N PRO A 130 0.81 5.98 -13.24
CA PRO A 130 1.37 5.07 -14.24
C PRO A 130 1.29 3.61 -13.77
N GLU A 131 1.10 2.67 -14.67
CA GLU A 131 0.98 1.24 -14.33
C GLU A 131 2.24 0.66 -13.65
N ASP A 132 3.41 1.21 -13.97
CA ASP A 132 4.70 0.84 -13.41
C ASP A 132 5.09 1.64 -12.16
N PHE A 133 4.15 2.40 -11.58
CA PHE A 133 4.43 3.25 -10.43
C PHE A 133 4.84 2.45 -9.20
N ASN A 134 6.00 2.77 -8.60
CA ASN A 134 6.63 1.92 -7.59
C ASN A 134 6.08 2.05 -6.16
N ILE A 135 5.46 3.19 -5.83
CA ILE A 135 5.04 3.53 -4.46
C ILE A 135 3.57 3.98 -4.40
N PRO A 136 2.62 3.16 -4.93
CA PRO A 136 1.22 3.58 -5.05
C PRO A 136 0.58 3.91 -3.71
N ASN A 137 0.93 3.19 -2.64
CA ASN A 137 0.38 3.42 -1.31
C ASN A 137 0.56 4.87 -0.84
N ILE A 138 1.75 5.43 -1.07
CA ILE A 138 2.07 6.81 -0.71
C ILE A 138 1.17 7.78 -1.48
N MET A 139 1.03 7.58 -2.79
CA MET A 139 0.24 8.49 -3.62
C MET A 139 -1.27 8.36 -3.37
N PHE A 140 -1.80 7.16 -3.18
CA PHE A 140 -3.19 6.98 -2.77
C PHE A 140 -3.49 7.70 -1.46
N THR A 141 -2.64 7.52 -0.43
CA THR A 141 -2.78 8.24 0.84
C THR A 141 -2.73 9.76 0.62
N THR A 142 -1.80 10.23 -0.23
CA THR A 142 -1.67 11.64 -0.57
C THR A 142 -2.92 12.18 -1.25
N TYR A 143 -3.44 11.50 -2.28
CA TYR A 143 -4.66 11.90 -2.96
C TYR A 143 -5.86 11.94 -2.02
N PHE A 144 -6.06 10.90 -1.21
CA PHE A 144 -7.19 10.84 -0.30
C PHE A 144 -7.18 12.01 0.69
N VAL A 145 -6.04 12.35 1.27
CA VAL A 145 -5.92 13.47 2.22
C VAL A 145 -5.99 14.82 1.49
N HIS A 146 -5.36 14.96 0.33
CA HIS A 146 -5.36 16.19 -0.46
C HIS A 146 -6.79 16.58 -0.90
N TYR A 147 -7.55 15.62 -1.41
CA TYR A 147 -8.93 15.82 -1.85
C TYR A 147 -9.96 15.73 -0.73
N LYS A 148 -9.50 15.65 0.54
CA LYS A 148 -10.37 15.64 1.73
C LYS A 148 -11.38 14.50 1.74
N GLU A 149 -11.00 13.34 1.22
CA GLU A 149 -11.79 12.12 1.34
C GLU A 149 -11.90 11.70 2.82
N LYS A 150 -12.93 10.95 3.16
CA LYS A 150 -13.14 10.50 4.55
C LYS A 150 -12.16 9.40 4.92
N VAL A 151 -10.97 9.78 5.38
CA VAL A 151 -9.89 8.85 5.76
C VAL A 151 -9.77 8.75 7.26
N GLN A 152 -9.67 7.52 7.77
CA GLN A 152 -9.33 7.21 9.16
C GLN A 152 -7.98 6.52 9.22
N PHE A 153 -7.16 6.92 10.19
CA PHE A 153 -5.95 6.18 10.56
C PHE A 153 -6.19 5.44 11.87
N ILE A 154 -5.86 4.14 11.90
CA ILE A 154 -5.97 3.28 13.09
C ILE A 154 -4.58 2.68 13.36
N ASP A 155 -4.13 2.79 14.59
CA ASP A 155 -2.84 2.19 14.95
C ASP A 155 -2.91 0.66 14.86
N ILE A 156 -1.88 0.06 14.25
CA ILE A 156 -1.74 -1.37 14.07
C ILE A 156 -0.40 -1.85 14.62
N THR A 157 -0.38 -3.12 15.01
CA THR A 157 0.86 -3.84 15.34
C THR A 157 1.65 -4.11 14.06
N PHE A 158 2.94 -3.78 14.07
CA PHE A 158 3.83 -4.08 12.97
C PHE A 158 5.05 -4.86 13.49
N LYS A 159 4.98 -6.18 13.31
CA LYS A 159 5.96 -7.14 13.85
C LYS A 159 7.27 -7.11 13.04
N PRO A 160 8.38 -7.59 13.62
CA PRO A 160 9.57 -7.90 12.85
C PRO A 160 9.24 -8.89 11.72
N ARG A 161 9.94 -8.78 10.61
CA ARG A 161 9.74 -9.66 9.45
C ARG A 161 10.06 -11.11 9.82
N GLN A 162 9.17 -12.04 9.48
CA GLN A 162 9.31 -13.46 9.82
C GLN A 162 10.17 -14.23 8.80
N GLY A 163 10.41 -13.69 7.60
CA GLY A 163 11.20 -14.38 6.57
C GLY A 163 11.68 -13.44 5.46
N GLY A 164 12.56 -13.95 4.63
CA GLY A 164 13.14 -13.25 3.50
C GLY A 164 14.29 -12.29 3.89
N THR A 165 15.11 -11.93 2.91
CA THR A 165 16.22 -10.99 3.09
C THR A 165 15.79 -9.56 2.77
N ASN A 166 16.34 -8.60 3.49
CA ASN A 166 16.13 -7.18 3.23
C ASN A 166 16.80 -6.82 1.88
N SER A 167 16.01 -6.70 0.84
CA SER A 167 16.50 -6.37 -0.52
C SER A 167 16.85 -4.90 -0.71
N ILE A 168 16.71 -4.08 0.34
CA ILE A 168 16.87 -2.63 0.26
C ILE A 168 18.12 -2.21 1.07
N ASN A 169 19.17 -1.78 0.37
CA ASN A 169 20.34 -1.13 0.96
C ASN A 169 20.22 0.40 0.90
N VAL A 170 21.08 1.11 1.66
CA VAL A 170 21.04 2.58 1.76
C VAL A 170 21.15 3.27 0.38
N LYS A 171 22.02 2.78 -0.51
CA LYS A 171 22.17 3.34 -1.87
C LYS A 171 20.87 3.22 -2.67
N LYS A 172 20.17 2.09 -2.53
CA LYS A 172 18.88 1.84 -3.19
C LYS A 172 17.78 2.72 -2.60
N ILE A 173 17.78 2.95 -1.28
CA ILE A 173 16.85 3.88 -0.62
C ILE A 173 17.02 5.30 -1.17
N VAL A 174 18.26 5.80 -1.25
CA VAL A 174 18.55 7.14 -1.78
C VAL A 174 18.10 7.26 -3.24
N LYS A 175 18.39 6.27 -4.08
CA LYS A 175 17.99 6.26 -5.49
C LYS A 175 16.44 6.27 -5.64
N ILE A 176 15.75 5.46 -4.85
CA ILE A 176 14.27 5.41 -4.82
C ILE A 176 13.72 6.76 -4.32
N GLY A 177 14.32 7.35 -3.30
CA GLY A 177 13.93 8.64 -2.76
C GLY A 177 14.03 9.77 -3.79
N TRP A 178 15.13 9.86 -4.53
CA TRP A 178 15.29 10.84 -5.62
C TRP A 178 14.27 10.65 -6.74
N LYS A 179 14.02 9.39 -7.12
CA LYS A 179 12.98 9.08 -8.11
C LYS A 179 11.60 9.50 -7.58
N ALA A 180 11.30 9.16 -6.33
CA ALA A 180 10.03 9.53 -5.69
C ALA A 180 9.80 11.05 -5.67
N VAL A 181 10.82 11.85 -5.34
CA VAL A 181 10.71 13.32 -5.36
C VAL A 181 10.38 13.82 -6.78
N LYS A 182 11.06 13.32 -7.81
CA LYS A 182 10.77 13.69 -9.21
C LYS A 182 9.34 13.30 -9.61
N ASP A 183 8.92 12.09 -9.24
CA ASP A 183 7.57 11.58 -9.52
C ASP A 183 6.52 12.43 -8.79
N PHE A 184 6.76 12.82 -7.54
CA PHE A 184 5.86 13.70 -6.77
C PHE A 184 5.69 15.07 -7.42
N TYR A 185 6.77 15.69 -7.89
CA TYR A 185 6.67 16.98 -8.60
C TYR A 185 5.93 16.86 -9.92
N LYS A 186 6.10 15.73 -10.66
CA LYS A 186 5.35 15.46 -11.87
C LYS A 186 3.85 15.32 -11.56
N LEU A 187 3.52 14.46 -10.58
CA LEU A 187 2.13 14.20 -10.19
C LEU A 187 1.45 15.43 -9.57
N LYS A 188 2.21 16.32 -8.91
CA LYS A 188 1.67 17.60 -8.40
C LYS A 188 1.15 18.50 -9.52
N LYS A 189 1.74 18.46 -10.70
CA LYS A 189 1.27 19.27 -11.85
C LYS A 189 -0.04 18.75 -12.45
N GLU A 190 -0.41 17.51 -12.12
CA GLU A 190 -1.62 16.84 -12.60
C GLU A 190 -2.75 16.89 -11.54
N LEU A 191 -2.50 17.52 -10.38
CA LEU A 191 -3.48 17.80 -9.33
C LEU A 191 -4.18 19.13 -9.56
#